data_a6cde0582fdfaa759f005e816f309737
#
_entry.id   a6cde0582fdfaa759f005e816f309737
#
_cell.length_a   1.000
_cell.length_b   1.000
_cell.length_c   1.000
_cell.angle_alpha   90.00
_cell.angle_beta   90.00
_cell.angle_gamma   90.00
#
_symmetry.space_group_name_H-M   'P 1'
#
loop_
_entity.id
_entity.type
_entity.pdbx_description
1 polymer ?
#
loop_
_entity_poly.entity_id
_entity_poly.type
_entity_poly.pdbx_seq_one_letter_code
_entity_poly.pdbx_strand_id
1 'polypeptide(L)'
;MNIDSLFSHIDQKPESGILYIVGTPIGNLYDISLRALNTLKNVSLIACEDTRQTQKIMNKYSIKNNLISFNMHNSIKKIPMIINQLKKGESIALVSDAGMPSICDPGENLVREVKLNKLKTICIPVSYTHLTLPTTLSV
;
A
#
# COMPACT_ATOMS: atom_id res chain seq x y z
N MET A 1 -5.30 20.03 -1.28
CA MET A 1 -4.23 19.83 -2.25
C MET A 1 -4.70 18.91 -3.36
N ASN A 2 -4.45 19.28 -4.58
CA ASN A 2 -4.81 18.45 -5.72
C ASN A 2 -3.64 17.54 -6.07
N ILE A 3 -3.81 16.25 -5.80
CA ILE A 3 -2.75 15.26 -6.02
C ILE A 3 -2.39 15.13 -7.50
N ASP A 4 -3.34 15.36 -8.40
CA ASP A 4 -3.09 15.22 -9.83
C ASP A 4 -2.06 16.21 -10.34
N SER A 5 -2.05 17.42 -9.79
CA SER A 5 -1.05 18.40 -10.21
C SER A 5 0.34 18.05 -9.72
N LEU A 6 0.44 17.36 -8.57
CA LEU A 6 1.73 16.89 -8.05
C LEU A 6 2.31 15.79 -8.92
N PHE A 7 1.47 14.98 -9.53
CA PHE A 7 1.92 13.83 -10.30
C PHE A 7 2.02 14.08 -11.79
N SER A 8 1.82 15.34 -12.23
CA SER A 8 1.88 15.64 -13.65
C SER A 8 3.20 15.24 -14.29
N HIS A 9 4.27 15.21 -13.52
CA HIS A 9 5.61 14.88 -14.02
C HIS A 9 6.17 13.56 -13.50
N ILE A 10 5.56 12.98 -12.46
CA ILE A 10 6.11 11.81 -11.80
C ILE A 10 5.13 10.65 -11.72
N ASP A 11 4.01 10.77 -12.41
CA ASP A 11 3.00 9.72 -12.37
C ASP A 11 3.55 8.45 -13.01
N GLN A 12 3.63 7.38 -12.22
CA GLN A 12 4.13 6.09 -12.67
C GLN A 12 3.07 5.04 -12.37
N LYS A 13 2.72 4.28 -13.39
CA LYS A 13 1.77 3.19 -13.20
C LYS A 13 2.45 2.04 -12.49
N PRO A 14 1.76 1.40 -11.53
CA PRO A 14 2.30 0.20 -10.88
C PRO A 14 2.52 -0.91 -11.89
N GLU A 15 3.52 -1.74 -11.64
CA GLU A 15 3.75 -2.91 -12.44
C GLU A 15 2.63 -3.92 -12.21
N SER A 16 2.28 -4.66 -13.26
CA SER A 16 1.20 -5.62 -13.18
C SER A 16 1.61 -6.85 -12.37
N GLY A 17 0.65 -7.43 -11.67
CA GLY A 17 0.87 -8.67 -10.95
C GLY A 17 1.69 -8.51 -9.67
N ILE A 18 1.75 -7.30 -9.12
CA ILE A 18 2.55 -7.03 -7.92
C ILE A 18 1.66 -6.59 -6.76
N LEU A 19 1.95 -7.15 -5.58
CA LEU A 19 1.36 -6.70 -4.33
C LEU A 19 2.25 -5.62 -3.73
N TYR A 20 1.72 -4.42 -3.58
CA TYR A 20 2.43 -3.31 -2.96
C TYR A 20 2.03 -3.23 -1.49
N ILE A 21 3.03 -3.29 -0.61
CA ILE A 21 2.80 -3.09 0.82
C ILE A 21 3.09 -1.63 1.11
N VAL A 22 2.06 -0.87 1.42
CA VAL A 22 2.17 0.58 1.59
C VAL A 22 2.07 0.93 3.06
N GLY A 23 3.16 1.45 3.61
CA GLY A 23 3.17 1.97 4.97
C GLY A 23 2.48 3.32 5.03
N THR A 24 1.63 3.51 6.01
CA THR A 24 1.00 4.80 6.22
C THR A 24 1.41 5.37 7.56
N PRO A 25 1.48 6.71 7.67
CA PRO A 25 1.86 7.32 8.93
C PRO A 25 0.81 7.12 10.00
N ILE A 26 1.27 7.01 11.24
CA ILE A 26 0.40 6.96 12.41
C ILE A 26 0.25 8.40 12.89
N GLY A 27 -0.97 8.90 12.89
CA GLY A 27 -1.28 10.21 13.44
C GLY A 27 -1.24 11.35 12.45
N ASN A 28 -0.12 11.61 11.79
CA ASN A 28 0.01 12.76 10.91
C ASN A 28 -0.10 12.36 9.43
N LEU A 29 -1.23 12.70 8.81
CA LEU A 29 -1.51 12.34 7.42
C LEU A 29 -0.60 13.05 6.42
N TYR A 30 0.11 14.10 6.83
CA TYR A 30 1.04 14.80 5.95
C TYR A 30 2.37 14.07 5.78
N ASP A 31 2.62 13.05 6.58
CA ASP A 31 3.89 12.32 6.52
C ASP A 31 3.89 11.17 5.53
N ILE A 32 2.87 11.06 4.71
CA ILE A 32 2.83 10.02 3.68
C ILE A 32 3.69 10.42 2.49
N SER A 33 4.43 9.46 1.91
CA SER A 33 5.31 9.75 0.79
C SER A 33 4.52 9.92 -0.52
N LEU A 34 5.12 10.66 -1.47
CA LEU A 34 4.54 10.78 -2.80
C LEU A 34 4.44 9.43 -3.49
N ARG A 35 5.42 8.57 -3.28
CA ARG A 35 5.41 7.24 -3.86
C ARG A 35 4.23 6.42 -3.34
N ALA A 36 3.96 6.52 -2.05
CA ALA A 36 2.81 5.83 -1.45
C ALA A 36 1.50 6.37 -2.04
N LEU A 37 1.37 7.68 -2.15
CA LEU A 37 0.17 8.30 -2.73
C LEU A 37 -0.02 7.88 -4.18
N ASN A 38 1.05 7.88 -4.96
CA ASN A 38 0.98 7.46 -6.35
C ASN A 38 0.54 6.00 -6.47
N THR A 39 1.06 5.14 -5.61
CA THR A 39 0.68 3.73 -5.59
C THR A 39 -0.80 3.57 -5.27
N LEU A 40 -1.27 4.24 -4.22
CA LEU A 40 -2.68 4.16 -3.82
C LEU A 40 -3.61 4.68 -4.91
N LYS A 41 -3.18 5.68 -5.66
CA LYS A 41 -3.97 6.23 -6.75
C LYS A 41 -4.09 5.27 -7.93
N ASN A 42 -3.04 4.53 -8.23
CA ASN A 42 -2.94 3.82 -9.50
C ASN A 42 -3.11 2.30 -9.43
N VAL A 43 -3.12 1.70 -8.24
CA VAL A 43 -3.40 0.26 -8.15
C VAL A 43 -4.86 -0.02 -8.48
N SER A 44 -5.14 -1.27 -8.82
CA SER A 44 -6.51 -1.68 -9.14
C SER A 44 -7.41 -1.75 -7.92
N LEU A 45 -6.82 -2.01 -6.75
CA LEU A 45 -7.59 -2.24 -5.53
C LEU A 45 -6.70 -1.97 -4.32
N ILE A 46 -7.30 -1.43 -3.28
CA ILE A 46 -6.60 -1.18 -2.01
C ILE A 46 -7.23 -2.05 -0.93
N ALA A 47 -6.43 -2.89 -0.29
CA ALA A 47 -6.83 -3.69 0.85
C ALA A 47 -6.29 -3.07 2.12
N CYS A 48 -7.10 -2.94 3.15
CA CYS A 48 -6.69 -2.34 4.41
C CYS A 48 -7.50 -2.92 5.57
N GLU A 49 -6.90 -2.91 6.75
CA GLU A 49 -7.58 -3.40 7.93
C GLU A 49 -8.68 -2.45 8.36
N ASP A 50 -8.37 -1.17 8.44
CA ASP A 50 -9.33 -0.14 8.81
C ASP A 50 -9.59 0.77 7.61
N THR A 51 -10.73 0.53 6.96
CA THR A 51 -11.10 1.30 5.77
C THR A 51 -11.34 2.77 6.08
N ARG A 52 -11.73 3.09 7.31
CA ARG A 52 -12.00 4.48 7.69
C ARG A 52 -10.73 5.30 7.70
N GLN A 53 -9.64 4.72 8.22
CA GLN A 53 -8.36 5.42 8.29
C GLN A 53 -7.80 5.66 6.89
N THR A 54 -7.84 4.65 6.06
CA THR A 54 -7.37 4.78 4.67
C THR A 54 -8.24 5.76 3.88
N GLN A 55 -9.55 5.75 4.11
CA GLN A 55 -10.44 6.68 3.44
C GLN A 55 -10.12 8.13 3.78
N LYS A 56 -9.69 8.40 5.01
CA LYS A 56 -9.27 9.76 5.39
C LYS A 56 -8.10 10.23 4.56
N ILE A 57 -7.12 9.36 4.36
CA ILE A 57 -5.95 9.67 3.53
C ILE A 57 -6.39 9.95 2.10
N MET A 58 -7.23 9.10 1.56
CA MET A 58 -7.71 9.26 0.19
C MET A 58 -8.50 10.56 0.00
N ASN A 59 -9.34 10.87 0.96
CA ASN A 59 -10.12 12.12 0.90
C ASN A 59 -9.23 13.34 0.96
N LYS A 60 -8.22 13.30 1.82
CA LYS A 60 -7.30 14.41 1.98
C LYS A 60 -6.54 14.73 0.69
N TYR A 61 -6.16 13.70 -0.05
CA TYR A 61 -5.34 13.86 -1.26
C TYR A 61 -6.14 13.69 -2.54
N SER A 62 -7.46 13.68 -2.45
CA SER A 62 -8.36 13.57 -3.59
C SER A 62 -8.12 12.31 -4.42
N ILE A 63 -7.80 11.22 -3.76
CA ILE A 63 -7.58 9.93 -4.40
C ILE A 63 -8.91 9.18 -4.46
N LYS A 64 -9.24 8.67 -5.65
CA LYS A 64 -10.42 7.82 -5.84
C LYS A 64 -9.96 6.43 -6.23
N ASN A 65 -10.32 5.46 -5.42
CA ASN A 65 -10.03 4.07 -5.71
C ASN A 65 -10.91 3.17 -4.86
N ASN A 66 -10.93 1.89 -5.18
CA ASN A 66 -11.73 0.92 -4.45
C ASN A 66 -10.99 0.45 -3.21
N LEU A 67 -11.70 0.42 -2.09
CA LEU A 67 -11.19 -0.11 -0.84
C LEU A 67 -11.92 -1.40 -0.48
N ILE A 68 -11.16 -2.38 0.01
CA ILE A 68 -11.77 -3.56 0.63
C ILE A 68 -11.17 -3.74 2.02
N SER A 69 -11.98 -4.25 2.92
CA SER A 69 -11.48 -4.60 4.24
C SER A 69 -10.69 -5.91 4.15
N PHE A 70 -9.60 -5.98 4.86
CA PHE A 70 -8.76 -7.16 4.90
C PHE A 70 -8.28 -7.33 6.34
N ASN A 71 -8.93 -8.22 7.09
CA ASN A 71 -8.68 -8.40 8.51
C ASN A 71 -8.67 -9.88 8.87
N MET A 72 -8.46 -10.18 10.14
CA MET A 72 -8.40 -11.56 10.62
C MET A 72 -9.67 -12.35 10.33
N HIS A 73 -10.81 -11.67 10.27
CA HIS A 73 -12.09 -12.35 10.09
C HIS A 73 -12.39 -12.73 8.65
N ASN A 74 -11.86 -11.98 7.69
CA ASN A 74 -12.19 -12.20 6.29
C ASN A 74 -11.01 -12.62 5.41
N SER A 75 -9.81 -12.71 5.97
CA SER A 75 -8.60 -12.98 5.16
C SER A 75 -8.66 -14.33 4.45
N ILE A 76 -9.25 -15.34 5.07
CA ILE A 76 -9.33 -16.67 4.46
C ILE A 76 -10.06 -16.60 3.11
N LYS A 77 -11.12 -15.79 3.04
CA LYS A 77 -11.87 -15.62 1.79
C LYS A 77 -11.20 -14.63 0.85
N LYS A 78 -10.57 -13.60 1.39
CA LYS A 78 -10.02 -12.51 0.57
C LYS A 78 -8.69 -12.86 -0.07
N ILE A 79 -7.86 -13.68 0.59
CA ILE A 79 -6.56 -14.03 0.04
C ILE A 79 -6.67 -14.70 -1.33
N PRO A 80 -7.50 -15.73 -1.53
CA PRO A 80 -7.63 -16.33 -2.87
C PRO A 80 -8.09 -15.33 -3.92
N MET A 81 -8.99 -14.43 -3.57
CA MET A 81 -9.46 -13.40 -4.49
C MET A 81 -8.32 -12.48 -4.91
N ILE A 82 -7.53 -12.02 -3.94
CA ILE A 82 -6.39 -11.14 -4.20
C ILE A 82 -5.37 -11.85 -5.09
N ILE A 83 -5.04 -13.09 -4.78
CA ILE A 83 -4.09 -13.87 -5.56
C ILE A 83 -4.58 -14.02 -7.01
N ASN A 84 -5.87 -14.31 -7.21
CA ASN A 84 -6.42 -14.43 -8.56
C ASN A 84 -6.29 -13.12 -9.34
N GLN A 85 -6.54 -11.99 -8.70
CA GLN A 85 -6.42 -10.70 -9.37
C GLN A 85 -4.97 -10.40 -9.74
N LEU A 86 -4.04 -10.72 -8.86
CA LEU A 86 -2.62 -10.54 -9.14
C LEU A 86 -2.20 -11.41 -10.33
N LYS A 87 -2.69 -12.64 -10.41
CA LYS A 87 -2.37 -13.54 -11.53
C LYS A 87 -2.93 -13.02 -12.84
N LYS A 88 -4.01 -12.26 -12.81
CA LYS A 88 -4.58 -11.64 -14.01
C LYS A 88 -3.80 -10.41 -14.45
N GLY A 89 -2.77 -10.03 -13.71
CA GLY A 89 -1.96 -8.87 -14.05
C GLY A 89 -2.37 -7.59 -13.36
N GLU A 90 -3.32 -7.64 -12.43
CA GLU A 90 -3.72 -6.45 -11.70
C GLU A 90 -2.75 -6.18 -10.56
N SER A 91 -2.59 -4.92 -10.19
CA SER A 91 -1.78 -4.51 -9.04
C SER A 91 -2.71 -4.22 -7.87
N ILE A 92 -2.26 -4.58 -6.67
CA ILE A 92 -3.04 -4.40 -5.45
C ILE A 92 -2.14 -3.82 -4.38
N ALA A 93 -2.67 -2.89 -3.60
CA ALA A 93 -1.96 -2.34 -2.46
C ALA A 93 -2.55 -2.89 -1.17
N LEU A 94 -1.68 -3.30 -0.26
CA LEU A 94 -2.07 -3.63 1.11
C LEU A 94 -1.54 -2.53 2.00
N VAL A 95 -2.43 -1.82 2.67
CA VAL A 95 -2.06 -0.71 3.55
C VAL A 95 -1.74 -1.25 4.93
N SER A 96 -0.58 -0.84 5.44
CA SER A 96 -0.12 -1.21 6.76
C SER A 96 -0.03 0.03 7.64
N ASP A 97 -0.77 0.04 8.74
CA ASP A 97 -0.77 1.16 9.68
C ASP A 97 0.45 1.14 10.60
N ALA A 98 1.08 -0.01 10.71
CA ALA A 98 2.20 -0.16 11.63
C ALA A 98 3.52 0.34 11.06
N GLY A 99 3.52 0.75 9.79
CA GLY A 99 4.75 1.13 9.12
C GLY A 99 5.55 -0.10 8.74
N MET A 100 6.63 0.14 8.01
CA MET A 100 7.49 -0.93 7.55
C MET A 100 8.70 -1.04 8.47
N PRO A 101 9.32 -2.23 8.57
CA PRO A 101 9.04 -3.45 7.79
C PRO A 101 8.12 -4.46 8.48
N SER A 102 7.56 -4.12 9.63
CA SER A 102 6.76 -5.08 10.40
C SER A 102 5.38 -5.23 9.80
N ILE A 103 5.07 -6.42 9.34
CA ILE A 103 3.74 -6.77 8.87
C ILE A 103 3.21 -7.88 9.75
N CYS A 104 2.05 -7.67 10.35
CA CYS A 104 1.39 -8.67 11.18
C CYS A 104 0.32 -9.39 10.37
N ASP A 105 -0.18 -10.49 10.94
CA ASP A 105 -1.32 -11.18 10.35
C ASP A 105 -2.53 -10.25 10.31
N PRO A 106 -3.36 -10.36 9.28
CA PRO A 106 -3.33 -11.35 8.21
C PRO A 106 -2.43 -10.99 7.02
N GLY A 107 -1.79 -9.82 7.06
CA GLY A 107 -0.92 -9.36 5.97
C GLY A 107 0.23 -10.30 5.71
N GLU A 108 0.82 -10.84 6.77
CA GLU A 108 1.92 -11.80 6.65
C GLU A 108 1.50 -13.04 5.87
N ASN A 109 0.30 -13.54 6.14
CA ASN A 109 -0.23 -14.68 5.41
C ASN A 109 -0.43 -14.37 3.93
N LEU A 110 -0.90 -13.16 3.62
CA LEU A 110 -1.07 -12.76 2.23
C LEU A 110 0.27 -12.72 1.51
N VAL A 111 1.28 -12.13 2.13
CA VAL A 111 2.62 -12.06 1.54
C VAL A 111 3.18 -13.46 1.29
N ARG A 112 2.96 -14.36 2.22
CA ARG A 112 3.41 -15.75 2.07
C ARG A 112 2.74 -16.41 0.86
N GLU A 113 1.42 -16.22 0.70
CA GLU A 113 0.70 -16.79 -0.44
C GLU A 113 1.14 -16.17 -1.76
N VAL A 114 1.45 -14.89 -1.77
CA VAL A 114 1.98 -14.22 -2.96
C VAL A 114 3.29 -14.89 -3.38
N LYS A 115 4.18 -15.13 -2.44
CA LYS A 115 5.46 -15.80 -2.72
C LYS A 115 5.26 -17.23 -3.20
N LEU A 116 4.34 -17.97 -2.57
CA LEU A 116 4.06 -19.35 -2.97
C LEU A 116 3.54 -19.44 -4.40
N ASN A 117 2.86 -18.40 -4.86
CA ASN A 117 2.33 -18.35 -6.22
C ASN A 117 3.32 -17.69 -7.19
N LYS A 118 4.56 -17.49 -6.78
CA LYS A 118 5.63 -16.90 -7.60
C LYS A 118 5.32 -15.50 -8.08
N LEU A 119 4.54 -14.78 -7.30
CA LEU A 119 4.24 -13.38 -7.54
C LEU A 119 5.18 -12.52 -6.71
N LYS A 120 5.26 -11.23 -7.05
CA LYS A 120 6.19 -10.31 -6.40
C LYS A 120 5.48 -9.40 -5.41
N THR A 121 6.23 -8.96 -4.40
CA THR A 121 5.80 -8.00 -3.42
C THR A 121 6.82 -6.87 -3.38
N ILE A 122 6.33 -5.64 -3.37
CA ILE A 122 7.17 -4.44 -3.24
C ILE A 122 6.71 -3.68 -2.01
N CYS A 123 7.65 -3.28 -1.17
CA CYS A 123 7.35 -2.52 0.03
C CYS A 123 7.61 -1.04 -0.19
N ILE A 124 6.65 -0.21 0.20
CA ILE A 124 6.78 1.24 0.15
C ILE A 124 6.63 1.74 1.58
N PRO A 125 7.74 2.10 2.23
CA PRO A 125 7.70 2.48 3.64
C PRO A 125 7.13 3.87 3.85
N VAL A 126 6.87 4.20 5.11
CA VAL A 126 6.48 5.54 5.51
C VAL A 126 7.62 6.50 5.18
N SER A 127 7.27 7.70 4.74
CA SER A 127 8.26 8.74 4.45
C SER A 127 8.86 9.27 5.75
N TYR A 128 10.18 9.43 5.76
CA TYR A 128 10.91 10.02 6.88
C TYR A 128 11.70 11.22 6.39
N THR A 129 10.99 12.21 5.90
CA THR A 129 11.63 13.36 5.26
C THR A 129 12.53 14.16 6.20
N HIS A 130 12.25 14.11 7.48
CA HIS A 130 13.06 14.82 8.48
C HIS A 130 14.28 14.01 8.95
N LEU A 131 14.35 12.74 8.58
CA LEU A 131 15.49 11.90 8.92
C LEU A 131 16.56 12.09 7.88
N THR A 132 17.61 12.44 8.33
CA THR A 132 18.72 12.44 7.41
C THR A 132 19.45 11.16 7.59
N LEU A 133 19.19 10.71 7.75
CA LEU A 133 19.70 9.78 7.99
C LEU A 133 20.70 9.15 8.18
N PRO A 134 20.76 9.38 8.70
CA PRO A 134 21.88 8.87 8.96
C PRO A 134 22.17 7.67 8.89
N THR A 135 21.55 8.02 9.11
CA THR A 135 21.69 7.34 9.03
C THR A 135 22.12 6.54 8.47
N THR A 136 22.10 6.93 8.34
CA THR A 136 22.41 6.39 7.80
C THR A 136 22.96 5.52 7.61
N LEU A 137 22.73 5.63 7.96
CA LEU A 137 23.20 4.95 7.75
C LEU A 137 23.77 4.20 7.65
N SER A 138 23.83 4.50 7.94
CA SER A 138 24.51 3.99 7.89
C SER A 138 24.66 3.01 7.64
N VAL A 139 24.52 2.99 7.68
CA VAL A 139 24.84 2.29 7.40
C VAL A 139 25.10 1.80 7.04
#